data_97a602f21e50846f0005d1ce519ce605
#
_entry.id   97a602f21e50846f0005d1ce519ce605
#
_cell.length_a   1.000
_cell.length_b   1.000
_cell.length_c   1.000
_cell.angle_alpha   90.00
_cell.angle_beta   90.00
_cell.angle_gamma   90.00
#
_symmetry.space_group_name_H-M   'P 1'
#
loop_
_entity.id
_entity.type
_entity.pdbx_description
1 polymer ?
#
loop_
_entity_poly.entity_id
_entity_poly.type
_entity_poly.pdbx_seq_one_letter_code
_entity_poly.pdbx_strand_id
1 'polypeptide(L)'
;DIWNYKDDYLQTQQLYNLSREQKRNYLAMFDLGFGKMQQLGDENMRDVVTNYTMDGNLFVGVCDTGRRIQSQWTGEQLRDVYAIDLKTGQRTLVTRNLTTMPQLSAGGKYIFWFDEKARQYFTWKDGVVKNISAKVPTKLYDEEYDMPSDPSAFGVARWLANDAALLVYDRYDIWQLDPDGVKTPVNVTNGQGRKQGISYRYVSLDPEERFIDPSKSILLRTQRDSNKYGGLATLNLSKNTLESMMEGPYLMRSVDASKNGEVLAYSKESFQQSPDLYMRKGTSEQKLTALNPQQSTYSWGSVELVSWKAYDGKMSEGMLFKPEGFDGTKKYPMICYFYERDAETLFAYRAPAPTPSRLDITFFVSRGYVVFVPDIHYKTGYPGKSAYDYVVSGARAMVKKGGIDSTKIGVQGQSWGGYQLTYLITRTKLFAAAWAGAPVANMTSAYGGIRWESGLNRQFQYEKSQSRIGATLWEKQNLYIENSPLFYVPRIITPLVIMSNDADGAVPWYQGIEMFTAMRRLGKKVWLLNYNGEAHNLVQRKNRKDISIREQQFFDWLLKGEKPPAWITNGVPAVDKGITLGLD
;
A
#
# COMPACT_ATOMS: atom_id res chain seq x y z
N ASP A 1 26.67 -17.50 -14.73
CA ASP A 1 26.35 -17.11 -13.35
C ASP A 1 26.63 -18.27 -12.41
N ILE A 2 27.27 -17.98 -11.27
CA ILE A 2 27.56 -18.96 -10.23
C ILE A 2 26.92 -18.49 -8.94
N TRP A 3 26.04 -19.31 -8.40
CA TRP A 3 25.35 -19.04 -7.13
C TRP A 3 26.11 -19.72 -6.00
N ASN A 4 26.55 -18.92 -5.01
CA ASN A 4 27.30 -19.43 -3.86
C ASN A 4 26.52 -19.16 -2.56
N TYR A 5 26.51 -20.16 -1.66
CA TYR A 5 25.80 -20.06 -0.37
C TYR A 5 26.38 -19.00 0.58
N LYS A 6 27.59 -18.49 0.30
CA LYS A 6 28.27 -17.43 1.06
C LYS A 6 28.03 -16.04 0.50
N ASP A 7 27.39 -15.91 -0.66
CA ASP A 7 27.14 -14.61 -1.26
C ASP A 7 26.24 -13.75 -0.36
N ASP A 8 26.64 -12.52 -0.14
CA ASP A 8 25.87 -11.53 0.62
C ASP A 8 24.48 -11.28 0.01
N TYR A 9 24.42 -11.35 -1.34
CA TYR A 9 23.21 -11.22 -2.14
C TYR A 9 23.10 -12.36 -3.14
N LEU A 10 21.88 -12.84 -3.40
CA LEU A 10 21.64 -13.78 -4.48
C LEU A 10 22.15 -13.24 -5.82
N GLN A 11 22.62 -14.14 -6.69
CA GLN A 11 23.12 -13.77 -8.03
C GLN A 11 22.11 -12.93 -8.82
N THR A 12 20.81 -13.23 -8.71
CA THR A 12 19.73 -12.45 -9.33
C THR A 12 19.67 -11.00 -8.82
N GLN A 13 19.90 -10.80 -7.55
CA GLN A 13 19.94 -9.46 -6.94
C GLN A 13 21.22 -8.71 -7.34
N GLN A 14 22.35 -9.41 -7.43
CA GLN A 14 23.60 -8.84 -7.92
C GLN A 14 23.44 -8.36 -9.37
N LEU A 15 22.83 -9.18 -10.25
CA LEU A 15 22.56 -8.81 -11.64
C LEU A 15 21.59 -7.63 -11.77
N TYR A 16 20.52 -7.62 -10.98
CA TYR A 16 19.61 -6.48 -10.93
C TYR A 16 20.31 -5.17 -10.57
N ASN A 17 21.26 -5.22 -9.64
CA ASN A 17 22.00 -4.05 -9.17
C ASN A 17 23.31 -3.78 -9.97
N LEU A 18 23.68 -4.61 -10.93
CA LEU A 18 24.97 -4.61 -11.58
C LEU A 18 25.42 -3.23 -12.09
N SER A 19 24.55 -2.54 -12.84
CA SER A 19 24.86 -1.21 -13.38
C SER A 19 25.11 -0.16 -12.29
N ARG A 20 24.40 -0.24 -11.17
CA ARG A 20 24.57 0.63 -10.01
C ARG A 20 25.90 0.33 -9.30
N GLU A 21 26.20 -0.95 -9.08
CA GLU A 21 27.43 -1.36 -8.39
C GLU A 21 28.69 -1.03 -9.22
N GLN A 22 28.64 -1.18 -10.53
CA GLN A 22 29.75 -0.79 -11.42
C GLN A 22 30.03 0.72 -11.44
N LYS A 23 29.02 1.53 -11.16
CA LYS A 23 29.11 3.00 -11.10
C LYS A 23 29.18 3.53 -9.67
N ARG A 24 29.34 2.65 -8.68
CA ARG A 24 29.33 3.04 -7.27
C ARG A 24 30.46 4.02 -6.99
N ASN A 25 30.13 5.07 -6.29
CA ASN A 25 31.06 6.03 -5.72
C ASN A 25 30.71 6.25 -4.25
N TYR A 26 31.60 6.90 -3.54
CA TYR A 26 31.48 7.13 -2.12
C TYR A 26 31.58 8.62 -1.83
N LEU A 27 30.76 9.11 -0.91
CA LEU A 27 30.74 10.51 -0.53
C LEU A 27 32.09 10.91 0.10
N ALA A 28 32.63 12.04 -0.36
CA ALA A 28 33.81 12.68 0.19
C ALA A 28 33.57 14.20 0.32
N MET A 29 34.25 14.83 1.24
CA MET A 29 34.26 16.27 1.44
C MET A 29 35.61 16.82 1.03
N PHE A 30 35.63 17.96 0.35
CA PHE A 30 36.86 18.69 0.06
C PHE A 30 36.82 20.06 0.76
N ASP A 31 37.74 20.29 1.67
CA ASP A 31 37.88 21.55 2.39
C ASP A 31 38.67 22.55 1.52
N LEU A 32 37.99 23.59 1.06
CA LEU A 32 38.57 24.62 0.20
C LEU A 32 39.60 25.50 0.93
N GLY A 33 39.50 25.64 2.26
CA GLY A 33 40.41 26.46 3.06
C GLY A 33 41.75 25.77 3.29
N PHE A 34 41.74 24.45 3.52
CA PHE A 34 42.94 23.66 3.80
C PHE A 34 43.42 22.83 2.61
N GLY A 35 42.67 22.79 1.49
CA GLY A 35 43.01 21.99 0.30
C GLY A 35 43.04 20.48 0.58
N LYS A 36 42.26 19.99 1.55
CA LYS A 36 42.25 18.59 1.97
C LYS A 36 40.95 17.88 1.59
N MET A 37 41.09 16.69 1.07
CA MET A 37 39.95 15.79 0.85
C MET A 37 39.81 14.85 2.04
N GLN A 38 38.56 14.62 2.46
CA GLN A 38 38.19 13.70 3.51
C GLN A 38 37.14 12.73 3.02
N GLN A 39 37.44 11.43 3.08
CA GLN A 39 36.51 10.37 2.73
C GLN A 39 35.47 10.20 3.83
N LEU A 40 34.18 10.28 3.48
CA LEU A 40 33.06 10.11 4.41
C LEU A 40 32.42 8.73 4.30
N GLY A 41 32.25 8.22 3.08
CA GLY A 41 31.77 6.86 2.82
C GLY A 41 32.87 5.96 2.22
N ASP A 42 32.73 4.65 2.34
CA ASP A 42 33.63 3.63 1.79
C ASP A 42 32.89 2.32 1.53
N GLU A 43 33.59 1.23 1.18
CA GLU A 43 33.00 -0.08 0.86
C GLU A 43 32.14 -0.66 1.99
N ASN A 44 32.51 -0.39 3.25
CA ASN A 44 31.79 -0.86 4.42
C ASN A 44 30.67 0.12 4.86
N MET A 45 30.86 1.40 4.57
CA MET A 45 29.90 2.47 4.87
C MET A 45 29.44 3.11 3.58
N ARG A 46 28.60 2.38 2.85
CA ARG A 46 28.17 2.75 1.50
C ARG A 46 27.24 3.95 1.46
N ASP A 47 26.46 4.13 2.50
CA ASP A 47 25.45 5.18 2.58
C ASP A 47 25.81 6.17 3.69
N VAL A 48 25.86 7.45 3.32
CA VAL A 48 26.05 8.57 4.23
C VAL A 48 24.84 9.48 4.11
N VAL A 49 24.10 9.62 5.20
CA VAL A 49 22.92 10.48 5.29
C VAL A 49 23.36 11.88 5.70
N THR A 50 22.94 12.87 4.94
CA THR A 50 23.20 14.29 5.18
C THR A 50 21.91 15.01 5.54
N ASN A 51 22.01 16.20 6.15
CA ASN A 51 20.87 17.09 6.17
C ASN A 51 20.63 17.71 4.78
N TYR A 52 19.43 18.26 4.55
CA TYR A 52 19.01 18.78 3.24
C TYR A 52 20.00 19.82 2.66
N THR A 53 20.57 20.67 3.47
CA THR A 53 21.47 21.76 3.05
C THR A 53 22.94 21.39 3.06
N MET A 54 23.30 20.22 3.60
CA MET A 54 24.69 19.76 3.77
C MET A 54 25.59 20.77 4.51
N ASP A 55 25.01 21.61 5.37
CA ASP A 55 25.67 22.72 6.06
C ASP A 55 26.02 22.42 7.54
N GLY A 56 25.83 21.20 7.99
CA GLY A 56 26.13 20.77 9.35
C GLY A 56 27.59 20.30 9.52
N ASN A 57 27.97 20.08 10.79
CA ASN A 57 29.25 19.43 11.16
C ASN A 57 29.08 17.92 11.43
N LEU A 58 27.88 17.41 11.31
CA LEU A 58 27.50 16.03 11.64
C LEU A 58 26.78 15.39 10.46
N PHE A 59 27.29 14.24 10.00
CA PHE A 59 26.59 13.35 9.07
C PHE A 59 26.40 11.97 9.69
N VAL A 60 25.63 11.12 9.03
CA VAL A 60 25.33 9.78 9.52
C VAL A 60 25.83 8.74 8.55
N GLY A 61 26.76 7.91 8.99
CA GLY A 61 27.20 6.75 8.27
C GLY A 61 26.35 5.53 8.58
N VAL A 62 26.04 4.73 7.56
CA VAL A 62 25.24 3.51 7.70
C VAL A 62 26.03 2.33 7.13
N CYS A 63 26.17 1.26 7.95
CA CYS A 63 26.89 0.05 7.60
C CYS A 63 26.01 -1.18 7.75
N ASP A 64 25.83 -1.96 6.67
CA ASP A 64 25.08 -3.22 6.63
C ASP A 64 25.98 -4.44 6.42
N THR A 65 27.30 -4.25 6.40
CA THR A 65 28.28 -5.31 6.16
C THR A 65 28.14 -6.47 7.14
N GLY A 66 28.14 -7.70 6.62
CA GLY A 66 27.97 -8.92 7.41
C GLY A 66 26.52 -9.24 7.82
N ARG A 67 25.53 -8.44 7.39
CA ARG A 67 24.10 -8.63 7.72
C ARG A 67 23.19 -8.77 6.51
N ARG A 68 23.73 -8.67 5.31
CA ARG A 68 22.97 -8.65 4.06
C ARG A 68 22.29 -9.96 3.74
N ILE A 69 22.93 -11.09 4.06
CA ILE A 69 22.39 -12.40 3.79
C ILE A 69 21.06 -12.62 4.51
N GLN A 70 20.92 -12.16 5.76
CA GLN A 70 19.69 -12.33 6.54
C GLN A 70 18.53 -11.49 6.00
N SER A 71 18.82 -10.33 5.43
CA SER A 71 17.78 -9.45 4.86
C SER A 71 16.96 -10.13 3.76
N GLN A 72 17.50 -11.15 3.13
CA GLN A 72 16.85 -11.88 2.04
C GLN A 72 15.64 -12.70 2.49
N TRP A 73 15.58 -13.10 3.75
CA TRP A 73 14.42 -13.82 4.31
C TRP A 73 13.71 -13.08 5.44
N THR A 74 14.37 -12.11 6.10
CA THR A 74 13.66 -11.23 7.05
C THR A 74 12.95 -10.07 6.36
N GLY A 75 13.44 -9.64 5.19
CA GLY A 75 13.00 -8.40 4.54
C GLY A 75 13.52 -7.13 5.24
N GLU A 76 14.22 -7.29 6.35
CA GLU A 76 14.76 -6.22 7.16
C GLU A 76 16.25 -6.03 6.84
N GLN A 77 16.65 -4.80 6.57
CA GLN A 77 18.06 -4.46 6.42
C GLN A 77 18.60 -3.96 7.76
N LEU A 78 19.29 -4.82 8.50
CA LEU A 78 19.97 -4.44 9.73
C LEU A 78 21.19 -3.57 9.45
N ARG A 79 21.30 -2.45 10.16
CA ARG A 79 22.36 -1.45 9.98
C ARG A 79 23.01 -1.08 11.29
N ASP A 80 24.33 -0.89 11.28
CA ASP A 80 25.02 -0.14 12.30
C ASP A 80 25.10 1.33 11.87
N VAL A 81 24.81 2.22 12.80
CA VAL A 81 24.71 3.66 12.59
C VAL A 81 25.87 4.35 13.25
N TYR A 82 26.54 5.24 12.52
CA TYR A 82 27.67 6.00 12.99
C TYR A 82 27.44 7.50 12.81
N ALA A 83 27.79 8.27 13.82
CA ALA A 83 27.96 9.71 13.70
C ALA A 83 29.31 10.01 13.03
N ILE A 84 29.33 10.84 12.02
CA ILE A 84 30.52 11.29 11.31
C ILE A 84 30.74 12.77 11.63
N ASP A 85 31.81 13.08 12.37
CA ASP A 85 32.24 14.45 12.59
C ASP A 85 32.98 14.96 11.35
N LEU A 86 32.46 15.98 10.70
CA LEU A 86 33.01 16.49 9.44
C LEU A 86 34.34 17.24 9.59
N LYS A 87 34.67 17.75 10.80
CA LYS A 87 35.94 18.42 11.04
C LYS A 87 37.11 17.46 11.20
N THR A 88 36.84 16.33 11.84
CA THR A 88 37.87 15.35 12.20
C THR A 88 37.83 14.09 11.36
N GLY A 89 36.70 13.78 10.71
CA GLY A 89 36.44 12.51 10.04
C GLY A 89 36.18 11.35 10.98
N GLN A 90 36.12 11.61 12.28
CA GLN A 90 35.90 10.58 13.27
C GLN A 90 34.51 9.99 13.14
N ARG A 91 34.43 8.66 13.16
CA ARG A 91 33.20 7.88 13.16
C ARG A 91 32.93 7.33 14.54
N THR A 92 31.81 7.71 15.14
CA THR A 92 31.39 7.25 16.47
C THR A 92 30.16 6.38 16.35
N LEU A 93 30.18 5.17 16.90
CA LEU A 93 29.03 4.26 16.87
C LEU A 93 27.86 4.87 17.66
N VAL A 94 26.71 4.98 17.03
CA VAL A 94 25.43 5.46 17.59
C VAL A 94 24.58 4.31 18.09
N THR A 95 24.27 3.36 17.20
CA THR A 95 23.47 2.17 17.54
C THR A 95 23.78 1.03 16.57
N ARG A 96 23.41 -0.19 16.96
CA ARG A 96 23.57 -1.40 16.16
C ARG A 96 22.22 -2.01 15.78
N ASN A 97 22.22 -2.75 14.68
CA ASN A 97 21.06 -3.56 14.23
C ASN A 97 19.78 -2.75 14.07
N LEU A 98 19.86 -1.51 13.64
CA LEU A 98 18.69 -0.70 13.33
C LEU A 98 18.06 -1.17 12.01
N THR A 99 16.74 -1.38 11.97
CA THR A 99 15.98 -1.74 10.77
C THR A 99 15.60 -0.51 9.96
N THR A 100 15.28 0.59 10.62
CA THR A 100 14.90 1.84 9.96
C THR A 100 16.11 2.66 9.53
N MET A 101 15.90 3.61 8.63
CA MET A 101 16.93 4.54 8.21
C MET A 101 17.03 5.69 9.22
N PRO A 102 18.21 5.94 9.81
CA PRO A 102 18.40 7.09 10.68
C PRO A 102 18.32 8.39 9.88
N GLN A 103 17.96 9.47 10.53
CA GLN A 103 17.85 10.79 9.94
C GLN A 103 18.61 11.81 10.78
N LEU A 104 18.96 12.95 10.15
CA LEU A 104 19.46 14.12 10.86
C LEU A 104 18.30 15.08 11.13
N SER A 105 18.34 15.74 12.30
CA SER A 105 17.47 16.88 12.56
C SER A 105 17.70 17.96 11.53
N ALA A 106 16.71 18.81 11.32
CA ALA A 106 16.75 19.84 10.26
C ALA A 106 17.90 20.83 10.44
N GLY A 107 18.29 21.14 11.69
CA GLY A 107 19.47 21.96 12.02
C GLY A 107 20.77 21.15 12.21
N GLY A 108 20.74 19.83 12.00
CA GLY A 108 21.93 18.97 12.06
C GLY A 108 22.50 18.72 13.47
N LYS A 109 21.73 18.98 14.54
CA LYS A 109 22.20 18.80 15.92
C LYS A 109 22.03 17.39 16.44
N TYR A 110 21.03 16.66 15.94
CA TYR A 110 20.66 15.34 16.42
C TYR A 110 20.63 14.34 15.28
N ILE A 111 21.06 13.11 15.57
CA ILE A 111 20.68 11.93 14.79
C ILE A 111 19.43 11.36 15.44
N PHE A 112 18.40 11.04 14.68
CA PHE A 112 17.18 10.47 15.26
C PHE A 112 16.64 9.33 14.41
N TRP A 113 15.90 8.43 15.05
CA TRP A 113 15.28 7.28 14.38
C TRP A 113 14.07 6.78 15.18
N PHE A 114 13.22 6.05 14.50
CA PHE A 114 12.24 5.19 15.15
C PHE A 114 12.81 3.78 15.21
N ASP A 115 12.88 3.20 16.39
CA ASP A 115 13.24 1.80 16.57
C ASP A 115 11.96 0.97 16.54
N GLU A 116 11.76 0.17 15.47
CA GLU A 116 10.54 -0.62 15.26
C GLU A 116 10.38 -1.68 16.34
N LYS A 117 11.49 -2.30 16.79
CA LYS A 117 11.47 -3.33 17.83
C LYS A 117 11.12 -2.74 19.19
N ALA A 118 11.72 -1.61 19.56
CA ALA A 118 11.39 -0.87 20.77
C ALA A 118 10.07 -0.10 20.67
N ARG A 119 9.60 0.17 19.40
CA ARG A 119 8.41 0.96 19.08
C ARG A 119 8.45 2.38 19.63
N GLN A 120 9.66 2.99 19.60
CA GLN A 120 9.97 4.27 20.22
C GLN A 120 10.86 5.12 19.32
N TYR A 121 10.78 6.45 19.49
CA TYR A 121 11.72 7.40 18.91
C TYR A 121 12.92 7.62 19.82
N PHE A 122 14.08 7.63 19.21
CA PHE A 122 15.36 7.90 19.86
C PHE A 122 16.07 9.06 19.18
N THR A 123 16.90 9.74 19.94
CA THR A 123 17.88 10.72 19.46
C THR A 123 19.27 10.35 19.95
N TRP A 124 20.27 10.78 19.20
CA TRP A 124 21.67 10.78 19.60
C TRP A 124 22.25 12.19 19.44
N LYS A 125 23.01 12.63 20.44
CA LYS A 125 23.78 13.88 20.42
C LYS A 125 25.00 13.72 21.33
N ASP A 126 26.18 14.14 20.85
CA ASP A 126 27.42 14.20 21.61
C ASP A 126 27.74 12.90 22.41
N GLY A 127 27.52 11.75 21.78
CA GLY A 127 27.79 10.44 22.38
C GLY A 127 26.66 9.87 23.22
N VAL A 128 25.56 10.59 23.43
CA VAL A 128 24.45 10.16 24.29
C VAL A 128 23.20 9.82 23.47
N VAL A 129 22.68 8.60 23.69
CA VAL A 129 21.38 8.16 23.14
C VAL A 129 20.28 8.43 24.16
N LYS A 130 19.15 8.99 23.71
CA LYS A 130 17.97 9.26 24.52
C LYS A 130 16.72 8.65 23.88
N ASN A 131 15.88 7.98 24.67
CA ASN A 131 14.53 7.65 24.28
C ASN A 131 13.65 8.87 24.55
N ILE A 132 13.16 9.50 23.47
CA ILE A 132 12.40 10.75 23.57
C ILE A 132 10.88 10.55 23.55
N SER A 133 10.40 9.33 23.32
CA SER A 133 8.97 9.03 23.24
C SER A 133 8.45 8.10 24.33
N ALA A 134 9.29 7.64 25.25
CA ALA A 134 8.89 6.66 26.29
C ALA A 134 7.68 7.09 27.15
N LYS A 135 7.46 8.39 27.30
CA LYS A 135 6.34 8.94 28.10
C LYS A 135 5.10 9.29 27.27
N VAL A 136 5.09 9.00 25.95
CA VAL A 136 3.89 9.17 25.12
C VAL A 136 2.88 8.07 25.47
N PRO A 137 1.65 8.40 25.87
CA PRO A 137 0.69 7.40 26.34
C PRO A 137 0.00 6.62 25.21
N THR A 138 0.16 7.05 23.95
CA THR A 138 -0.43 6.44 22.76
C THR A 138 0.64 5.76 21.91
N LYS A 139 0.20 4.86 21.03
CA LYS A 139 1.10 4.19 20.10
C LYS A 139 1.48 5.16 18.98
N LEU A 140 2.77 5.29 18.70
CA LEU A 140 3.31 6.10 17.60
C LEU A 140 3.52 5.29 16.32
N TYR A 141 2.98 4.07 16.26
CA TYR A 141 3.07 3.12 15.16
C TYR A 141 1.67 2.60 14.79
N ASP A 142 1.54 1.98 13.61
CA ASP A 142 0.27 1.45 13.14
C ASP A 142 -0.35 0.48 14.16
N GLU A 143 -1.46 0.91 14.75
CA GLU A 143 -2.17 0.16 15.82
C GLU A 143 -2.88 -1.08 15.28
N GLU A 144 -3.15 -1.11 13.97
CA GLU A 144 -3.84 -2.18 13.26
C GLU A 144 -2.90 -3.03 12.40
N TYR A 145 -1.59 -2.90 12.63
CA TYR A 145 -0.59 -3.66 11.91
C TYR A 145 -0.76 -5.16 12.15
N ASP A 146 -0.96 -5.92 11.07
CA ASP A 146 -1.30 -7.34 11.11
C ASP A 146 -0.31 -8.25 10.37
N MET A 147 0.88 -7.71 10.03
CA MET A 147 1.98 -8.49 9.47
C MET A 147 2.87 -9.07 10.57
N PRO A 148 3.58 -10.20 10.34
CA PRO A 148 4.44 -10.84 11.34
C PRO A 148 5.84 -10.19 11.44
N SER A 149 5.91 -8.87 11.37
CA SER A 149 7.09 -8.04 11.60
C SER A 149 6.77 -6.91 12.57
N ASP A 150 7.77 -6.14 12.97
CA ASP A 150 7.54 -4.98 13.82
C ASP A 150 6.92 -3.83 13.01
N PRO A 151 5.94 -3.10 13.58
CA PRO A 151 5.24 -2.03 12.88
C PRO A 151 6.11 -0.78 12.72
N SER A 152 5.99 -0.12 11.58
CA SER A 152 6.60 1.18 11.35
C SER A 152 5.84 2.31 12.07
N ALA A 153 6.54 3.41 12.35
CA ALA A 153 5.92 4.61 12.91
C ALA A 153 4.89 5.23 11.95
N PHE A 154 3.91 5.96 12.50
CA PHE A 154 3.04 6.83 11.69
C PHE A 154 3.80 7.96 10.99
N GLY A 155 5.00 8.28 11.46
CA GLY A 155 5.93 9.21 10.83
C GLY A 155 6.15 10.51 11.61
N VAL A 156 6.91 11.38 10.97
CA VAL A 156 7.33 12.68 11.49
C VAL A 156 6.62 13.79 10.74
N ALA A 157 6.07 14.77 11.46
CA ALA A 157 5.52 15.97 10.85
C ALA A 157 6.65 16.91 10.41
N ARG A 158 7.42 17.43 11.35
CA ARG A 158 8.57 18.31 11.10
C ARG A 158 9.30 18.65 12.40
N TRP A 159 10.48 19.23 12.28
CA TRP A 159 11.21 19.86 13.38
C TRP A 159 10.74 21.30 13.62
N LEU A 160 10.79 21.75 14.88
CA LEU A 160 10.66 23.17 15.22
C LEU A 160 12.00 23.88 15.01
N ALA A 161 11.95 25.20 14.86
CA ALA A 161 13.14 26.03 14.66
C ALA A 161 14.24 25.73 15.70
N ASN A 162 15.51 25.76 15.25
CA ASN A 162 16.70 25.45 16.05
C ASN A 162 16.75 24.01 16.62
N ASP A 163 16.04 23.07 16.02
CA ASP A 163 15.85 21.69 16.51
C ASP A 163 15.27 21.64 17.92
N ALA A 164 14.44 22.62 18.29
CA ALA A 164 13.92 22.76 19.65
C ALA A 164 12.96 21.63 20.04
N ALA A 165 12.28 21.01 19.10
CA ALA A 165 11.43 19.85 19.29
C ALA A 165 11.16 19.13 17.97
N LEU A 166 10.82 17.83 18.07
CA LEU A 166 10.38 16.98 16.97
C LEU A 166 8.86 16.77 17.07
N LEU A 167 8.13 17.04 15.99
CA LEU A 167 6.72 16.73 15.88
C LEU A 167 6.53 15.37 15.20
N VAL A 168 5.83 14.45 15.87
CA VAL A 168 5.55 13.09 15.38
C VAL A 168 4.06 12.79 15.43
N TYR A 169 3.63 11.78 14.68
CA TYR A 169 2.23 11.35 14.64
C TYR A 169 1.98 10.13 15.51
N ASP A 170 0.83 10.11 16.19
CA ASP A 170 0.11 8.87 16.46
C ASP A 170 -0.95 8.64 15.36
N ARG A 171 -1.88 7.69 15.54
CA ARG A 171 -2.95 7.42 14.56
C ARG A 171 -3.74 8.69 14.20
N TYR A 172 -4.02 9.54 15.17
CA TYR A 172 -4.91 10.69 15.04
C TYR A 172 -4.21 12.02 15.29
N ASP A 173 -3.42 12.08 16.35
CA ASP A 173 -2.89 13.31 16.93
C ASP A 173 -1.42 13.58 16.58
N ILE A 174 -0.95 14.78 16.88
CA ILE A 174 0.43 15.23 16.73
C ILE A 174 1.04 15.41 18.11
N TRP A 175 2.21 14.85 18.31
CA TRP A 175 2.98 14.91 19.56
C TRP A 175 4.27 15.70 19.36
N GLN A 176 4.54 16.63 20.27
CA GLN A 176 5.79 17.34 20.35
C GLN A 176 6.71 16.62 21.33
N LEU A 177 7.89 16.21 20.85
CA LEU A 177 8.92 15.51 21.62
C LEU A 177 10.12 16.42 21.84
N ASP A 178 10.63 16.42 23.07
CA ASP A 178 11.90 17.08 23.42
C ASP A 178 13.07 16.19 22.98
N PRO A 179 13.96 16.66 22.09
CA PRO A 179 15.05 15.84 21.59
C PRO A 179 16.11 15.51 22.64
N ASP A 180 16.20 16.25 23.74
CA ASP A 180 17.07 15.93 24.88
C ASP A 180 16.40 14.95 25.89
N GLY A 181 15.10 14.62 25.69
CA GLY A 181 14.35 13.65 26.51
C GLY A 181 14.10 14.10 27.96
N VAL A 182 14.22 15.39 28.24
CA VAL A 182 14.02 15.98 29.58
C VAL A 182 12.57 16.35 29.82
N LYS A 183 11.98 17.10 28.86
CA LYS A 183 10.59 17.57 28.94
C LYS A 183 9.61 16.46 28.62
N THR A 184 8.46 16.49 29.28
CA THR A 184 7.35 15.57 28.98
C THR A 184 6.80 15.83 27.56
N PRO A 185 6.51 14.78 26.77
CA PRO A 185 5.83 14.94 25.49
C PRO A 185 4.51 15.68 25.61
N VAL A 186 4.21 16.53 24.62
CA VAL A 186 2.97 17.32 24.59
C VAL A 186 2.14 16.93 23.37
N ASN A 187 0.85 16.61 23.58
CA ASN A 187 -0.10 16.45 22.50
C ASN A 187 -0.54 17.83 22.04
N VAL A 188 0.00 18.30 20.89
CA VAL A 188 -0.25 19.66 20.39
C VAL A 188 -1.62 19.81 19.70
N THR A 189 -2.31 18.70 19.45
CA THR A 189 -3.71 18.68 18.99
C THR A 189 -4.70 18.45 20.15
N ASN A 190 -4.22 18.51 21.38
CA ASN A 190 -5.00 18.40 22.62
C ASN A 190 -5.86 17.11 22.73
N GLY A 191 -5.42 16.02 22.08
CA GLY A 191 -6.15 14.74 22.04
C GLY A 191 -7.48 14.80 21.28
N GLN A 192 -7.75 15.89 20.57
CA GLN A 192 -9.00 16.05 19.82
C GLN A 192 -9.12 15.04 18.69
N GLY A 193 -8.00 14.67 18.06
CA GLY A 193 -7.97 13.69 17.01
C GLY A 193 -8.52 12.34 17.46
N ARG A 194 -7.95 11.78 18.50
CA ARG A 194 -8.39 10.50 19.07
C ARG A 194 -9.81 10.55 19.61
N LYS A 195 -10.18 11.64 20.28
CA LYS A 195 -11.53 11.83 20.82
C LYS A 195 -12.62 11.86 19.74
N GLN A 196 -12.31 12.44 18.58
CA GLN A 196 -13.29 12.65 17.49
C GLN A 196 -13.14 11.65 16.35
N GLY A 197 -12.11 10.78 16.38
CA GLY A 197 -11.76 9.88 15.27
C GLY A 197 -11.29 10.65 14.03
N ILE A 198 -10.54 11.75 14.20
CA ILE A 198 -10.01 12.57 13.10
C ILE A 198 -8.49 12.50 13.11
N SER A 199 -7.90 12.06 12.02
CA SER A 199 -6.45 12.12 11.82
C SER A 199 -6.02 13.50 11.34
N TYR A 200 -4.94 14.03 11.95
CA TYR A 200 -4.31 15.29 11.58
C TYR A 200 -2.93 15.02 10.96
N ARG A 201 -2.68 15.56 9.77
CA ARG A 201 -1.40 15.42 9.05
C ARG A 201 -0.94 16.76 8.52
N TYR A 202 0.27 17.17 8.85
CA TYR A 202 0.88 18.43 8.41
C TYR A 202 0.94 18.52 6.88
N VAL A 203 0.56 19.67 6.34
CA VAL A 203 0.69 20.01 4.91
C VAL A 203 1.86 20.97 4.77
N SER A 204 2.97 20.52 4.20
CA SER A 204 4.08 21.40 3.82
C SER A 204 3.68 22.19 2.59
N LEU A 205 3.55 23.50 2.75
CA LEU A 205 3.20 24.44 1.67
C LEU A 205 4.43 25.02 0.99
N ASP A 206 5.57 24.97 1.66
CA ASP A 206 6.86 25.39 1.13
C ASP A 206 7.83 24.20 1.16
N PRO A 207 8.27 23.69 0.00
CA PRO A 207 9.21 22.57 -0.05
C PRO A 207 10.60 22.91 0.52
N GLU A 208 10.95 24.21 0.59
CA GLU A 208 12.22 24.67 1.15
C GLU A 208 12.14 24.91 2.67
N GLU A 209 10.95 24.89 3.26
CA GLU A 209 10.76 25.06 4.70
C GLU A 209 11.42 23.89 5.46
N ARG A 210 12.38 24.19 6.31
CA ARG A 210 13.11 23.20 7.12
C ARG A 210 12.48 22.98 8.48
N PHE A 211 11.86 24.02 9.02
CA PHE A 211 11.33 24.07 10.37
C PHE A 211 9.92 24.64 10.38
N ILE A 212 9.12 24.17 11.30
CA ILE A 212 7.89 24.88 11.68
C ILE A 212 8.23 26.03 12.62
N ASP A 213 7.78 27.22 12.29
CA ASP A 213 7.76 28.38 13.19
C ASP A 213 6.55 28.25 14.12
N PRO A 214 6.74 28.06 15.44
CA PRO A 214 5.65 27.85 16.37
C PRO A 214 4.71 29.06 16.53
N SER A 215 5.15 30.26 16.12
CA SER A 215 4.32 31.47 16.17
C SER A 215 3.30 31.55 15.03
N LYS A 216 3.54 30.84 13.93
CA LYS A 216 2.67 30.78 12.76
C LYS A 216 1.68 29.63 12.87
N SER A 217 0.50 29.81 12.27
CA SER A 217 -0.44 28.71 12.10
C SER A 217 0.02 27.82 10.95
N ILE A 218 0.01 26.51 11.19
CA ILE A 218 0.31 25.49 10.18
C ILE A 218 -0.98 24.86 9.67
N LEU A 219 -0.96 24.43 8.42
CA LEU A 219 -2.08 23.75 7.79
C LEU A 219 -2.01 22.23 8.04
N LEU A 220 -3.14 21.66 8.39
CA LEU A 220 -3.31 20.23 8.60
C LEU A 220 -4.35 19.69 7.62
N ARG A 221 -4.05 18.56 6.98
CA ARG A 221 -5.06 17.73 6.32
C ARG A 221 -5.74 16.87 7.37
N THR A 222 -7.05 16.71 7.24
CA THR A 222 -7.85 15.90 8.15
C THR A 222 -8.58 14.79 7.41
N GLN A 223 -8.78 13.67 8.08
CA GLN A 223 -9.68 12.60 7.65
C GLN A 223 -10.40 12.03 8.87
N ARG A 224 -11.72 11.86 8.77
CA ARG A 224 -12.55 11.28 9.82
C ARG A 224 -12.79 9.80 9.57
N ASP A 225 -12.49 8.95 10.55
CA ASP A 225 -12.63 7.49 10.42
C ASP A 225 -14.06 7.03 10.14
N SER A 226 -15.04 7.62 10.84
CA SER A 226 -16.42 7.11 10.85
C SER A 226 -17.16 7.26 9.52
N ASN A 227 -16.80 8.26 8.71
CA ASN A 227 -17.46 8.56 7.43
C ASN A 227 -16.49 8.86 6.29
N LYS A 228 -15.18 8.80 6.57
CA LYS A 228 -14.08 9.06 5.62
C LYS A 228 -14.05 10.50 5.07
N TYR A 229 -14.76 11.45 5.69
CA TYR A 229 -14.76 12.84 5.27
C TYR A 229 -13.35 13.43 5.33
N GLY A 230 -12.95 14.05 4.25
CA GLY A 230 -11.70 14.80 4.15
C GLY A 230 -11.87 16.26 4.50
N GLY A 231 -10.81 16.91 4.95
CA GLY A 231 -10.86 18.33 5.29
C GLY A 231 -9.52 18.97 5.54
N LEU A 232 -9.57 20.21 6.02
CA LEU A 232 -8.44 21.00 6.45
C LEU A 232 -8.70 21.61 7.84
N ALA A 233 -7.63 21.77 8.60
CA ALA A 233 -7.61 22.46 9.87
C ALA A 233 -6.35 23.32 9.99
N THR A 234 -6.36 24.29 10.91
CA THR A 234 -5.17 25.07 11.28
C THR A 234 -4.78 24.78 12.72
N LEU A 235 -3.49 24.69 12.96
CA LEU A 235 -2.90 24.52 14.29
C LEU A 235 -1.90 25.64 14.53
N ASN A 236 -2.07 26.38 15.65
CA ASN A 236 -1.08 27.31 16.14
C ASN A 236 -0.46 26.81 17.44
N LEU A 237 0.82 26.46 17.40
CA LEU A 237 1.52 25.86 18.52
C LEU A 237 1.68 26.81 19.70
N SER A 238 2.00 28.08 19.45
CA SER A 238 2.21 29.08 20.50
C SER A 238 0.91 29.48 21.21
N LYS A 239 -0.20 29.52 20.47
CA LYS A 239 -1.53 29.83 21.04
C LYS A 239 -2.28 28.60 21.53
N ASN A 240 -1.76 27.41 21.23
CA ASN A 240 -2.40 26.13 21.52
C ASN A 240 -3.84 26.05 20.96
N THR A 241 -4.06 26.53 19.73
CA THR A 241 -5.38 26.54 19.09
C THR A 241 -5.38 25.60 17.89
N LEU A 242 -6.41 24.76 17.81
CA LEU A 242 -6.70 23.85 16.71
C LEU A 242 -8.10 24.18 16.18
N GLU A 243 -8.20 24.61 14.93
CA GLU A 243 -9.44 25.10 14.33
C GLU A 243 -9.74 24.34 13.03
N SER A 244 -10.94 23.77 12.91
CA SER A 244 -11.41 23.18 11.66
C SER A 244 -11.72 24.28 10.65
N MET A 245 -11.15 24.14 9.45
CA MET A 245 -11.43 25.07 8.33
C MET A 245 -12.55 24.58 7.44
N MET A 246 -12.58 23.28 7.17
CA MET A 246 -13.57 22.63 6.30
C MET A 246 -13.52 21.12 6.47
N GLU A 247 -14.66 20.46 6.29
CA GLU A 247 -14.82 19.00 6.27
C GLU A 247 -15.99 18.64 5.35
N GLY A 248 -15.88 17.53 4.60
CA GLY A 248 -16.98 17.10 3.73
C GLY A 248 -16.73 15.77 3.04
N PRO A 249 -17.72 15.28 2.26
CA PRO A 249 -17.69 13.99 1.57
C PRO A 249 -16.83 14.03 0.31
N TYR A 250 -15.55 14.35 0.47
CA TYR A 250 -14.59 14.46 -0.62
C TYR A 250 -13.17 14.06 -0.16
N LEU A 251 -12.35 13.68 -1.13
CA LEU A 251 -10.91 13.56 -0.99
C LEU A 251 -10.25 14.83 -1.50
N MET A 252 -9.31 15.35 -0.72
CA MET A 252 -8.51 16.52 -1.10
C MET A 252 -7.09 16.10 -1.48
N ARG A 253 -6.61 16.63 -2.60
CA ARG A 253 -5.23 16.42 -3.06
C ARG A 253 -4.59 17.76 -3.40
N SER A 254 -3.28 17.77 -3.58
CA SER A 254 -2.53 18.89 -4.15
C SER A 254 -2.87 20.24 -3.50
N VAL A 255 -2.79 20.30 -2.17
CA VAL A 255 -3.01 21.55 -1.44
C VAL A 255 -1.77 22.42 -1.56
N ASP A 256 -1.96 23.65 -2.01
CA ASP A 256 -0.94 24.67 -2.22
C ASP A 256 -1.43 26.04 -1.69
N ALA A 257 -0.52 26.99 -1.50
CA ALA A 257 -0.87 28.31 -1.00
C ALA A 257 -0.16 29.44 -1.75
N SER A 258 -0.79 30.61 -1.77
CA SER A 258 -0.11 31.84 -2.16
C SER A 258 1.06 32.14 -1.19
N LYS A 259 2.07 32.86 -1.66
CA LYS A 259 3.28 33.21 -0.88
C LYS A 259 2.98 33.84 0.49
N ASN A 260 1.91 34.63 0.59
CA ASN A 260 1.46 35.23 1.85
C ASN A 260 0.51 34.34 2.66
N GLY A 261 0.19 33.14 2.19
CA GLY A 261 -0.69 32.20 2.88
C GLY A 261 -2.19 32.53 2.90
N GLU A 262 -2.61 33.66 2.24
CA GLU A 262 -4.01 34.11 2.30
C GLU A 262 -4.94 33.31 1.39
N VAL A 263 -4.41 32.72 0.33
CA VAL A 263 -5.16 31.95 -0.65
C VAL A 263 -4.65 30.54 -0.69
N LEU A 264 -5.55 29.57 -0.55
CA LEU A 264 -5.27 28.16 -0.77
C LEU A 264 -5.83 27.73 -2.13
N ALA A 265 -5.06 26.91 -2.85
CA ALA A 265 -5.50 26.19 -4.03
C ALA A 265 -5.42 24.68 -3.74
N TYR A 266 -6.46 23.94 -4.12
CA TYR A 266 -6.50 22.48 -3.89
C TYR A 266 -7.44 21.80 -4.86
N SER A 267 -7.25 20.50 -5.06
CA SER A 267 -8.23 19.69 -5.78
C SER A 267 -9.15 18.95 -4.81
N LYS A 268 -10.44 18.89 -5.16
CA LYS A 268 -11.43 18.04 -4.50
C LYS A 268 -11.99 17.03 -5.50
N GLU A 269 -12.18 15.82 -5.03
CA GLU A 269 -12.79 14.74 -5.81
C GLU A 269 -13.74 13.92 -4.95
N SER A 270 -14.68 13.24 -5.58
CA SER A 270 -15.46 12.15 -5.01
C SER A 270 -15.65 11.06 -6.05
N PHE A 271 -16.26 9.93 -5.70
CA PHE A 271 -16.57 8.90 -6.70
C PHE A 271 -17.39 9.48 -7.86
N GLN A 272 -18.30 10.40 -7.58
CA GLN A 272 -19.21 11.01 -8.57
C GLN A 272 -18.67 12.30 -9.21
N GLN A 273 -17.61 12.86 -8.67
CA GLN A 273 -17.03 14.13 -9.15
C GLN A 273 -15.54 13.95 -9.44
N SER A 274 -15.16 14.19 -10.70
CA SER A 274 -13.74 14.21 -11.07
C SER A 274 -12.96 15.27 -10.29
N PRO A 275 -11.62 15.11 -10.15
CA PRO A 275 -10.81 16.10 -9.46
C PRO A 275 -10.93 17.45 -10.14
N ASP A 276 -11.52 18.42 -9.45
CA ASP A 276 -11.59 19.81 -9.87
C ASP A 276 -10.73 20.70 -8.96
N LEU A 277 -10.20 21.75 -9.54
CA LEU A 277 -9.41 22.76 -8.82
C LEU A 277 -10.34 23.78 -8.14
N TYR A 278 -10.04 24.06 -6.90
CA TYR A 278 -10.73 25.06 -6.06
C TYR A 278 -9.72 26.06 -5.51
N MET A 279 -10.19 27.25 -5.27
CA MET A 279 -9.47 28.33 -4.58
C MET A 279 -10.28 28.75 -3.36
N ARG A 280 -9.59 28.98 -2.24
CA ARG A 280 -10.19 29.46 -1.00
C ARG A 280 -9.46 30.70 -0.50
N LYS A 281 -10.21 31.74 -0.17
CA LYS A 281 -9.72 32.94 0.54
C LYS A 281 -10.61 33.18 1.75
N GLY A 282 -10.05 33.07 2.96
CA GLY A 282 -10.83 33.10 4.19
C GLY A 282 -11.90 32.00 4.22
N THR A 283 -13.18 32.37 4.33
CA THR A 283 -14.33 31.45 4.30
C THR A 283 -14.91 31.24 2.89
N SER A 284 -14.54 32.08 1.92
CA SER A 284 -15.04 31.99 0.54
C SER A 284 -14.30 30.92 -0.24
N GLU A 285 -15.03 30.03 -0.87
CA GLU A 285 -14.52 29.00 -1.76
C GLU A 285 -15.08 29.19 -3.17
N GLN A 286 -14.20 29.09 -4.18
CA GLN A 286 -14.56 29.16 -5.60
C GLN A 286 -14.04 27.93 -6.34
N LYS A 287 -14.90 27.28 -7.10
CA LYS A 287 -14.51 26.23 -8.04
C LYS A 287 -13.92 26.89 -9.28
N LEU A 288 -12.69 26.51 -9.67
CA LEU A 288 -11.97 27.11 -10.80
C LEU A 288 -12.06 26.30 -12.08
N THR A 289 -12.28 25.01 -12.00
CA THR A 289 -12.34 24.11 -13.17
C THR A 289 -13.64 23.29 -13.17
N ALA A 290 -14.02 22.79 -14.33
CA ALA A 290 -15.09 21.84 -14.53
C ALA A 290 -14.59 20.78 -15.52
N LEU A 291 -13.77 19.85 -14.98
CA LEU A 291 -13.15 18.78 -15.76
C LEU A 291 -14.15 17.65 -16.02
N ASN A 292 -13.94 16.94 -17.14
CA ASN A 292 -14.77 15.79 -17.55
C ASN A 292 -16.28 16.09 -17.63
N PRO A 293 -16.72 17.19 -18.27
CA PRO A 293 -18.15 17.53 -18.37
C PRO A 293 -18.97 16.45 -19.08
N GLN A 294 -18.36 15.65 -19.97
CA GLN A 294 -18.96 14.51 -20.64
C GLN A 294 -19.39 13.40 -19.68
N GLN A 295 -18.90 13.37 -18.45
CA GLN A 295 -19.31 12.38 -17.44
C GLN A 295 -20.83 12.37 -17.23
N SER A 296 -21.48 13.52 -17.33
CA SER A 296 -22.93 13.65 -17.17
C SER A 296 -23.76 12.91 -18.24
N THR A 297 -23.14 12.46 -19.32
CA THR A 297 -23.80 11.67 -20.38
C THR A 297 -23.72 10.15 -20.15
N TYR A 298 -23.05 9.72 -19.07
CA TYR A 298 -22.88 8.32 -18.71
C TYR A 298 -23.55 8.00 -17.38
N SER A 299 -24.09 6.79 -17.27
CA SER A 299 -24.53 6.26 -15.98
C SER A 299 -23.32 6.07 -15.06
N TRP A 300 -23.26 6.76 -13.93
CA TRP A 300 -22.08 6.73 -13.06
C TRP A 300 -22.30 5.93 -11.79
N GLY A 301 -23.43 6.08 -11.12
CA GLY A 301 -23.74 5.42 -9.87
C GLY A 301 -23.25 6.15 -8.62
N SER A 302 -23.23 5.43 -7.52
CA SER A 302 -22.87 5.98 -6.20
C SER A 302 -22.04 4.99 -5.37
N VAL A 303 -21.45 5.48 -4.28
CA VAL A 303 -20.74 4.64 -3.30
C VAL A 303 -21.22 4.96 -1.90
N GLU A 304 -21.29 3.93 -1.04
CA GLU A 304 -21.56 4.08 0.39
C GLU A 304 -20.56 3.27 1.22
N LEU A 305 -20.22 3.77 2.40
CA LEU A 305 -19.51 3.01 3.41
C LEU A 305 -20.48 2.04 4.07
N VAL A 306 -20.12 0.76 4.12
CA VAL A 306 -20.92 -0.28 4.76
C VAL A 306 -20.11 -0.96 5.84
N SER A 307 -20.79 -1.50 6.87
CA SER A 307 -20.15 -2.25 7.94
C SER A 307 -20.91 -3.54 8.22
N TRP A 308 -20.19 -4.56 8.67
CA TRP A 308 -20.75 -5.85 9.05
C TRP A 308 -19.90 -6.52 10.13
N LYS A 309 -20.44 -7.55 10.75
CA LYS A 309 -19.70 -8.41 11.67
C LYS A 309 -19.09 -9.57 10.88
N ALA A 310 -17.76 -9.66 10.86
CA ALA A 310 -17.03 -10.76 10.24
C ALA A 310 -17.15 -12.06 11.03
N TYR A 311 -16.76 -13.20 10.43
CA TYR A 311 -16.91 -14.50 11.10
C TYR A 311 -15.95 -14.70 12.28
N ASP A 312 -14.90 -13.92 12.37
CA ASP A 312 -14.02 -13.88 13.56
C ASP A 312 -14.62 -13.07 14.73
N GLY A 313 -15.81 -12.50 14.53
CA GLY A 313 -16.55 -11.73 15.53
C GLY A 313 -16.26 -10.24 15.56
N LYS A 314 -15.29 -9.75 14.79
CA LYS A 314 -14.94 -8.32 14.69
C LYS A 314 -15.87 -7.57 13.74
N MET A 315 -16.05 -6.28 13.99
CA MET A 315 -16.64 -5.39 13.00
C MET A 315 -15.63 -5.07 11.91
N SER A 316 -16.10 -5.06 10.67
CA SER A 316 -15.35 -4.60 9.51
C SER A 316 -16.16 -3.61 8.72
N GLU A 317 -15.50 -2.92 7.81
CA GLU A 317 -16.10 -1.95 6.90
C GLU A 317 -15.64 -2.21 5.46
N GLY A 318 -16.29 -1.54 4.52
CA GLY A 318 -15.96 -1.63 3.11
C GLY A 318 -16.82 -0.67 2.29
N MET A 319 -16.58 -0.65 0.99
CA MET A 319 -17.28 0.21 0.04
C MET A 319 -18.29 -0.61 -0.76
N LEU A 320 -19.51 -0.10 -0.88
CA LEU A 320 -20.55 -0.66 -1.74
C LEU A 320 -20.86 0.34 -2.85
N PHE A 321 -20.43 0.03 -4.05
CA PHE A 321 -20.71 0.80 -5.25
C PHE A 321 -22.01 0.30 -5.88
N LYS A 322 -22.91 1.21 -6.19
CA LYS A 322 -24.25 0.92 -6.70
C LYS A 322 -24.47 1.60 -8.04
N PRO A 323 -25.15 0.93 -9.00
CA PRO A 323 -25.51 1.56 -10.27
C PRO A 323 -26.44 2.77 -10.07
N GLU A 324 -26.46 3.64 -11.05
CA GLU A 324 -27.38 4.77 -11.07
C GLU A 324 -28.83 4.27 -11.01
N GLY A 325 -29.67 4.94 -10.23
CA GLY A 325 -31.06 4.50 -10.03
C GLY A 325 -31.19 3.16 -9.31
N PHE A 326 -30.21 2.76 -8.51
CA PHE A 326 -30.27 1.52 -7.73
C PHE A 326 -31.56 1.44 -6.91
N ASP A 327 -32.31 0.36 -7.11
CA ASP A 327 -33.56 0.07 -6.42
C ASP A 327 -33.41 -1.22 -5.61
N GLY A 328 -33.39 -1.10 -4.31
CA GLY A 328 -33.22 -2.24 -3.37
C GLY A 328 -34.29 -3.33 -3.48
N THR A 329 -35.40 -3.09 -4.15
CA THR A 329 -36.45 -4.09 -4.43
C THR A 329 -36.12 -5.00 -5.61
N LYS A 330 -35.23 -4.56 -6.51
CA LYS A 330 -34.74 -5.32 -7.66
C LYS A 330 -33.54 -6.18 -7.24
N LYS A 331 -33.16 -7.12 -8.12
CA LYS A 331 -32.02 -8.03 -7.90
C LYS A 331 -30.91 -7.73 -8.91
N TYR A 332 -29.77 -7.27 -8.40
CA TYR A 332 -28.58 -6.92 -9.19
C TYR A 332 -27.49 -8.00 -9.03
N PRO A 333 -26.71 -8.28 -10.08
CA PRO A 333 -25.48 -9.05 -9.94
C PRO A 333 -24.46 -8.24 -9.15
N MET A 334 -23.65 -8.91 -8.33
CA MET A 334 -22.59 -8.27 -7.54
C MET A 334 -21.22 -8.86 -7.86
N ILE A 335 -20.19 -8.02 -7.93
CA ILE A 335 -18.79 -8.46 -7.99
C ILE A 335 -18.10 -8.02 -6.69
N CYS A 336 -17.51 -8.99 -5.96
CA CYS A 336 -16.62 -8.70 -4.85
C CYS A 336 -15.21 -8.47 -5.40
N TYR A 337 -14.64 -7.30 -5.14
CA TYR A 337 -13.29 -6.91 -5.52
C TYR A 337 -12.50 -6.49 -4.30
N PHE A 338 -11.29 -6.99 -4.13
CA PHE A 338 -10.51 -6.69 -2.93
C PHE A 338 -9.01 -6.90 -3.13
N TYR A 339 -8.26 -6.21 -2.27
CA TYR A 339 -6.82 -6.46 -2.09
C TYR A 339 -6.50 -6.65 -0.60
N GLU A 340 -6.55 -5.61 0.20
CA GLU A 340 -6.41 -5.66 1.67
C GLU A 340 -7.43 -4.75 2.36
N ARG A 341 -7.14 -3.45 2.52
CA ARG A 341 -8.01 -2.41 3.10
C ARG A 341 -8.05 -1.21 2.19
N ASP A 342 -9.22 -0.81 1.76
CA ASP A 342 -9.44 0.25 0.78
C ASP A 342 -10.51 1.27 1.21
N ALA A 343 -11.23 1.06 2.33
CA ALA A 343 -12.36 1.90 2.74
C ALA A 343 -12.00 3.39 2.92
N GLU A 344 -10.75 3.70 3.27
CA GLU A 344 -10.23 5.07 3.36
C GLU A 344 -10.30 5.83 2.03
N THR A 345 -10.40 5.10 0.90
CA THR A 345 -10.51 5.66 -0.45
C THR A 345 -11.96 5.89 -0.90
N LEU A 346 -12.93 5.92 0.02
CA LEU A 346 -14.36 6.04 -0.26
C LEU A 346 -14.70 7.14 -1.28
N PHE A 347 -14.05 8.27 -1.16
CA PHE A 347 -14.27 9.44 -2.01
C PHE A 347 -13.27 9.57 -3.17
N ALA A 348 -12.45 8.55 -3.43
CA ALA A 348 -11.54 8.62 -4.58
C ALA A 348 -12.32 8.53 -5.90
N TYR A 349 -12.02 9.44 -6.83
CA TYR A 349 -12.51 9.37 -8.19
C TYR A 349 -11.86 8.22 -8.93
N ARG A 350 -12.67 7.39 -9.58
CA ARG A 350 -12.22 6.21 -10.32
C ARG A 350 -12.57 6.38 -11.79
N ALA A 351 -11.65 7.02 -12.54
CA ALA A 351 -11.83 7.21 -13.98
C ALA A 351 -11.86 5.86 -14.69
N PRO A 352 -12.90 5.58 -15.52
CA PRO A 352 -12.94 4.36 -16.30
C PRO A 352 -11.83 4.36 -17.35
N ALA A 353 -11.11 3.25 -17.44
CA ALA A 353 -10.02 3.07 -18.39
C ALA A 353 -9.76 1.58 -18.63
N PRO A 354 -9.19 1.20 -19.78
CA PRO A 354 -8.72 -0.15 -19.97
C PRO A 354 -7.76 -0.57 -18.86
N THR A 355 -8.15 -1.59 -18.10
CA THR A 355 -7.48 -1.97 -16.85
C THR A 355 -6.16 -2.68 -17.08
N PRO A 356 -5.13 -2.47 -16.23
CA PRO A 356 -3.89 -3.26 -16.27
C PRO A 356 -4.05 -4.69 -15.70
N SER A 357 -5.17 -5.02 -15.07
CA SER A 357 -5.57 -6.33 -14.51
C SER A 357 -6.47 -6.21 -13.27
N ARG A 358 -6.90 -5.00 -12.95
CA ARG A 358 -7.81 -4.72 -11.82
C ARG A 358 -9.23 -4.57 -12.34
N LEU A 359 -10.21 -4.78 -11.48
CA LEU A 359 -11.59 -4.47 -11.83
C LEU A 359 -11.76 -2.97 -12.10
N ASP A 360 -12.31 -2.61 -13.26
CA ASP A 360 -12.77 -1.24 -13.50
C ASP A 360 -14.14 -1.04 -12.84
N ILE A 361 -14.12 -0.59 -11.57
CA ILE A 361 -15.32 -0.45 -10.74
C ILE A 361 -16.36 0.42 -11.43
N THR A 362 -15.96 1.58 -11.95
CA THR A 362 -16.86 2.55 -12.58
C THR A 362 -17.52 1.96 -13.82
N PHE A 363 -16.75 1.23 -14.65
CA PHE A 363 -17.26 0.55 -15.83
C PHE A 363 -18.33 -0.49 -15.48
N PHE A 364 -18.07 -1.37 -14.51
CA PHE A 364 -19.04 -2.40 -14.11
C PHE A 364 -20.28 -1.80 -13.44
N VAL A 365 -20.11 -0.79 -12.61
CA VAL A 365 -21.25 -0.07 -11.98
C VAL A 365 -22.13 0.59 -13.03
N SER A 366 -21.54 1.26 -14.03
CA SER A 366 -22.31 1.88 -15.14
C SER A 366 -23.11 0.87 -15.97
N ARG A 367 -22.71 -0.40 -15.92
CA ARG A 367 -23.39 -1.51 -16.61
C ARG A 367 -24.38 -2.27 -15.72
N GLY A 368 -24.72 -1.73 -14.56
CA GLY A 368 -25.75 -2.28 -13.68
C GLY A 368 -25.26 -3.37 -12.73
N TYR A 369 -23.96 -3.47 -12.48
CA TYR A 369 -23.42 -4.29 -11.39
C TYR A 369 -23.36 -3.52 -10.09
N VAL A 370 -23.57 -4.20 -8.98
CA VAL A 370 -23.09 -3.76 -7.67
C VAL A 370 -21.65 -4.23 -7.52
N VAL A 371 -20.77 -3.37 -7.01
CA VAL A 371 -19.38 -3.78 -6.68
C VAL A 371 -19.17 -3.60 -5.19
N PHE A 372 -18.72 -4.66 -4.52
CA PHE A 372 -18.43 -4.67 -3.09
C PHE A 372 -16.93 -4.79 -2.86
N VAL A 373 -16.36 -3.83 -2.14
CA VAL A 373 -14.92 -3.78 -1.79
C VAL A 373 -14.79 -3.86 -0.26
N PRO A 374 -14.65 -5.08 0.31
CA PRO A 374 -14.49 -5.29 1.75
C PRO A 374 -13.07 -5.00 2.22
N ASP A 375 -12.91 -4.43 3.41
CA ASP A 375 -11.66 -4.42 4.14
C ASP A 375 -11.42 -5.77 4.82
N ILE A 376 -10.18 -6.24 4.77
CA ILE A 376 -9.76 -7.52 5.30
C ILE A 376 -8.70 -7.29 6.37
N HIS A 377 -8.93 -7.85 7.57
CA HIS A 377 -7.94 -7.91 8.65
C HIS A 377 -7.41 -9.33 8.77
N TYR A 378 -6.12 -9.47 9.03
CA TYR A 378 -5.47 -10.76 8.95
C TYR A 378 -5.04 -11.28 10.32
N LYS A 379 -5.06 -12.60 10.43
CA LYS A 379 -4.41 -13.34 11.51
C LYS A 379 -3.18 -14.04 10.95
N THR A 380 -2.02 -13.80 11.53
CA THR A 380 -0.76 -14.48 11.19
C THR A 380 -0.96 -16.00 11.18
N GLY A 381 -0.42 -16.64 10.17
CA GLY A 381 -0.55 -18.07 9.88
C GLY A 381 -1.78 -18.44 9.04
N TYR A 382 -2.80 -17.58 8.97
CA TYR A 382 -4.10 -17.91 8.37
C TYR A 382 -4.63 -16.84 7.41
N PRO A 383 -3.81 -16.37 6.44
CA PRO A 383 -4.26 -15.29 5.54
C PRO A 383 -5.46 -15.68 4.68
N GLY A 384 -5.50 -16.91 4.16
CA GLY A 384 -6.64 -17.39 3.37
C GLY A 384 -7.94 -17.47 4.19
N LYS A 385 -7.86 -17.98 5.43
CA LYS A 385 -9.01 -18.02 6.34
C LYS A 385 -9.46 -16.60 6.70
N SER A 386 -8.52 -15.70 6.92
CA SER A 386 -8.85 -14.30 7.19
C SER A 386 -9.63 -13.69 6.02
N ALA A 387 -9.14 -13.83 4.78
CA ALA A 387 -9.91 -13.41 3.61
C ALA A 387 -11.32 -14.03 3.57
N TYR A 388 -11.45 -15.31 3.89
CA TYR A 388 -12.75 -15.98 3.98
C TYR A 388 -13.67 -15.32 5.03
N ASP A 389 -13.14 -15.10 6.23
CA ASP A 389 -13.93 -14.56 7.35
C ASP A 389 -14.51 -13.19 7.05
N TYR A 390 -13.77 -12.34 6.31
CA TYR A 390 -14.20 -10.98 5.99
C TYR A 390 -14.98 -10.88 4.68
N VAL A 391 -14.48 -11.46 3.60
CA VAL A 391 -15.12 -11.33 2.28
C VAL A 391 -16.45 -12.08 2.20
N VAL A 392 -16.48 -13.34 2.67
CA VAL A 392 -17.70 -14.17 2.57
C VAL A 392 -18.78 -13.67 3.52
N SER A 393 -18.43 -13.27 4.74
CA SER A 393 -19.39 -12.67 5.68
C SER A 393 -19.93 -11.35 5.16
N GLY A 394 -19.06 -10.50 4.59
CA GLY A 394 -19.44 -9.22 4.01
C GLY A 394 -20.37 -9.39 2.80
N ALA A 395 -20.03 -10.27 1.86
CA ALA A 395 -20.89 -10.55 0.71
C ALA A 395 -22.29 -11.03 1.14
N ARG A 396 -22.37 -11.92 2.12
CA ARG A 396 -23.67 -12.37 2.68
C ARG A 396 -24.41 -11.26 3.42
N ALA A 397 -23.71 -10.37 4.12
CA ALA A 397 -24.32 -9.20 4.75
C ALA A 397 -24.91 -8.25 3.69
N MET A 398 -24.21 -8.03 2.55
CA MET A 398 -24.73 -7.22 1.46
C MET A 398 -25.96 -7.85 0.82
N VAL A 399 -25.99 -9.17 0.59
CA VAL A 399 -27.18 -9.89 0.13
C VAL A 399 -28.36 -9.70 1.10
N LYS A 400 -28.10 -9.81 2.41
CA LYS A 400 -29.14 -9.61 3.45
C LYS A 400 -29.65 -8.16 3.49
N LYS A 401 -28.80 -7.18 3.18
CA LYS A 401 -29.18 -5.76 3.09
C LYS A 401 -30.22 -5.51 2.00
N GLY A 402 -30.26 -6.32 0.95
CA GLY A 402 -31.21 -6.25 -0.15
C GLY A 402 -30.62 -5.76 -1.47
N GLY A 403 -31.39 -5.91 -2.56
CA GLY A 403 -30.97 -5.45 -3.89
C GLY A 403 -29.95 -6.35 -4.62
N ILE A 404 -29.48 -7.44 -4.02
CA ILE A 404 -28.45 -8.31 -4.62
C ILE A 404 -29.03 -9.70 -4.89
N ASP A 405 -28.76 -10.24 -6.08
CA ASP A 405 -29.05 -11.64 -6.41
C ASP A 405 -27.98 -12.55 -5.80
N SER A 406 -28.35 -13.34 -4.81
CA SER A 406 -27.43 -14.25 -4.11
C SER A 406 -26.86 -15.36 -5.01
N THR A 407 -27.45 -15.60 -6.17
CA THR A 407 -27.00 -16.59 -7.17
C THR A 407 -26.08 -15.98 -8.24
N LYS A 408 -25.96 -14.65 -8.27
CA LYS A 408 -25.22 -13.87 -9.27
C LYS A 408 -24.10 -13.05 -8.62
N ILE A 409 -23.27 -13.71 -7.84
CA ILE A 409 -22.11 -13.09 -7.18
C ILE A 409 -20.83 -13.54 -7.85
N GLY A 410 -20.07 -12.60 -8.41
CA GLY A 410 -18.72 -12.79 -8.93
C GLY A 410 -17.66 -12.37 -7.94
N VAL A 411 -16.41 -12.78 -8.20
CA VAL A 411 -15.25 -12.34 -7.42
C VAL A 411 -14.07 -12.07 -8.35
N GLN A 412 -13.38 -10.95 -8.12
CA GLN A 412 -12.19 -10.55 -8.85
C GLN A 412 -11.10 -10.10 -7.89
N GLY A 413 -9.84 -10.41 -8.20
CA GLY A 413 -8.68 -9.92 -7.47
C GLY A 413 -7.39 -10.15 -8.24
N GLN A 414 -6.45 -9.21 -8.07
CA GLN A 414 -5.12 -9.24 -8.68
C GLN A 414 -4.06 -9.56 -7.63
N SER A 415 -3.03 -10.36 -8.00
CA SER A 415 -1.87 -10.61 -7.15
C SER A 415 -2.27 -11.24 -5.81
N TRP A 416 -2.11 -10.54 -4.71
CA TRP A 416 -2.58 -10.95 -3.39
C TRP A 416 -4.10 -11.17 -3.36
N GLY A 417 -4.87 -10.31 -4.02
CA GLY A 417 -6.31 -10.51 -4.23
C GLY A 417 -6.61 -11.76 -5.04
N GLY A 418 -5.79 -12.05 -6.06
CA GLY A 418 -5.86 -13.28 -6.87
C GLY A 418 -5.63 -14.54 -6.03
N TYR A 419 -4.61 -14.53 -5.16
CA TYR A 419 -4.39 -15.60 -4.18
C TYR A 419 -5.64 -15.80 -3.29
N GLN A 420 -6.12 -14.71 -2.70
CA GLN A 420 -7.24 -14.78 -1.76
C GLN A 420 -8.48 -15.37 -2.42
N LEU A 421 -8.86 -14.88 -3.61
CA LEU A 421 -10.05 -15.42 -4.28
C LEU A 421 -9.90 -16.89 -4.69
N THR A 422 -8.70 -17.33 -5.12
CA THR A 422 -8.47 -18.74 -5.43
C THR A 422 -8.57 -19.61 -4.18
N TYR A 423 -8.15 -19.11 -3.02
CA TYR A 423 -8.41 -19.77 -1.73
C TYR A 423 -9.91 -19.81 -1.42
N LEU A 424 -10.64 -18.69 -1.57
CA LEU A 424 -12.08 -18.61 -1.27
C LEU A 424 -12.89 -19.65 -2.04
N ILE A 425 -12.67 -19.79 -3.35
CA ILE A 425 -13.43 -20.74 -4.17
C ILE A 425 -13.14 -22.21 -3.83
N THR A 426 -12.08 -22.51 -3.06
CA THR A 426 -11.88 -23.85 -2.48
C THR A 426 -12.68 -24.07 -1.21
N ARG A 427 -13.22 -23.02 -0.58
CA ARG A 427 -13.86 -23.05 0.75
C ARG A 427 -15.36 -22.73 0.72
N THR A 428 -15.85 -22.08 -0.34
CA THR A 428 -17.26 -21.71 -0.47
C THR A 428 -17.78 -21.90 -1.89
N LYS A 429 -19.09 -22.11 -2.01
CA LYS A 429 -19.84 -22.18 -3.28
C LYS A 429 -20.59 -20.87 -3.54
N LEU A 430 -20.28 -19.79 -2.82
CA LEU A 430 -20.99 -18.52 -2.91
C LEU A 430 -20.84 -17.84 -4.27
N PHE A 431 -19.67 -18.01 -4.91
CA PHE A 431 -19.33 -17.29 -6.13
C PHE A 431 -19.69 -18.08 -7.38
N ALA A 432 -20.48 -17.48 -8.27
CA ALA A 432 -20.85 -18.02 -9.56
C ALA A 432 -19.77 -17.85 -10.63
N ALA A 433 -18.86 -16.89 -10.45
CA ALA A 433 -17.78 -16.54 -11.38
C ALA A 433 -16.55 -16.05 -10.61
N ALA A 434 -15.34 -16.42 -11.03
CA ALA A 434 -14.09 -15.98 -10.42
C ALA A 434 -13.08 -15.55 -11.49
N TRP A 435 -12.42 -14.40 -11.27
CA TRP A 435 -11.38 -13.86 -12.15
C TRP A 435 -10.14 -13.50 -11.36
N ALA A 436 -9.07 -14.30 -11.51
CA ALA A 436 -7.81 -14.16 -10.76
C ALA A 436 -6.70 -13.62 -11.65
N GLY A 437 -6.21 -12.43 -11.37
CA GLY A 437 -5.00 -11.93 -11.98
C GLY A 437 -3.76 -12.34 -11.18
N ALA A 438 -2.75 -12.92 -11.84
CA ALA A 438 -1.45 -13.31 -11.29
C ALA A 438 -1.53 -13.93 -9.87
N PRO A 439 -2.37 -14.99 -9.64
CA PRO A 439 -2.55 -15.55 -8.32
C PRO A 439 -1.35 -16.36 -7.86
N VAL A 440 -1.05 -16.35 -6.57
CA VAL A 440 -0.23 -17.40 -5.93
C VAL A 440 -1.15 -18.59 -5.62
N ALA A 441 -0.90 -19.73 -6.24
CA ALA A 441 -1.70 -20.96 -6.04
C ALA A 441 -1.04 -21.96 -5.09
N ASN A 442 0.28 -21.95 -5.03
CA ASN A 442 1.09 -22.88 -4.27
C ASN A 442 2.18 -22.15 -3.48
N MET A 443 1.95 -21.93 -2.20
CA MET A 443 2.89 -21.20 -1.34
C MET A 443 4.18 -22.00 -1.11
N THR A 444 4.18 -23.32 -1.26
CA THR A 444 5.40 -24.12 -1.09
C THR A 444 6.41 -23.88 -2.22
N SER A 445 5.96 -23.90 -3.47
CA SER A 445 6.83 -23.61 -4.62
C SER A 445 7.13 -22.10 -4.75
N ALA A 446 6.18 -21.24 -4.39
CA ALA A 446 6.38 -19.79 -4.44
C ALA A 446 7.36 -19.27 -3.38
N TYR A 447 7.46 -19.93 -2.21
CA TYR A 447 8.38 -19.58 -1.13
C TYR A 447 9.84 -19.53 -1.57
N GLY A 448 10.29 -20.54 -2.34
CA GLY A 448 11.64 -20.59 -2.91
C GLY A 448 11.80 -19.81 -4.23
N GLY A 449 10.77 -19.12 -4.68
CA GLY A 449 10.79 -18.39 -5.95
C GLY A 449 11.56 -17.06 -5.88
N ILE A 450 11.83 -16.49 -7.05
CA ILE A 450 12.51 -15.20 -7.21
C ILE A 450 11.50 -14.13 -7.65
N ARG A 451 11.60 -12.94 -7.07
CA ARG A 451 11.02 -11.70 -7.60
C ARG A 451 11.98 -11.13 -8.64
N TRP A 452 11.80 -11.52 -9.88
CA TRP A 452 12.71 -11.16 -10.98
C TRP A 452 12.86 -9.65 -11.19
N GLU A 453 11.82 -8.87 -10.90
CA GLU A 453 11.86 -7.41 -10.98
C GLU A 453 12.79 -6.73 -9.97
N SER A 454 13.28 -7.45 -8.95
CA SER A 454 14.19 -6.95 -7.92
C SER A 454 15.37 -7.90 -7.65
N GLY A 455 15.29 -9.13 -8.17
CA GLY A 455 16.25 -10.20 -7.92
C GLY A 455 16.20 -10.82 -6.53
N LEU A 456 15.28 -10.38 -5.66
CA LEU A 456 15.10 -10.90 -4.30
C LEU A 456 14.40 -12.27 -4.32
N ASN A 457 14.71 -13.14 -3.37
CA ASN A 457 13.85 -14.30 -3.11
C ASN A 457 12.51 -13.86 -2.50
N ARG A 458 11.57 -14.79 -2.36
CA ARG A 458 10.23 -14.51 -1.84
C ARG A 458 10.03 -14.89 -0.37
N GLN A 459 11.03 -15.44 0.32
CA GLN A 459 10.92 -15.97 1.67
C GLN A 459 10.42 -14.94 2.67
N PHE A 460 11.01 -13.73 2.66
CA PHE A 460 10.58 -12.63 3.54
C PHE A 460 9.09 -12.30 3.42
N GLN A 461 8.52 -12.48 2.22
CA GLN A 461 7.11 -12.17 1.98
C GLN A 461 6.18 -13.08 2.78
N TYR A 462 6.58 -14.33 2.98
CA TYR A 462 5.82 -15.33 3.75
C TYR A 462 6.10 -15.22 5.24
N GLU A 463 7.37 -15.03 5.60
CA GLU A 463 7.77 -15.03 7.00
C GLU A 463 7.43 -13.73 7.73
N LYS A 464 7.54 -12.57 7.04
CA LYS A 464 7.56 -11.27 7.70
C LYS A 464 6.59 -10.24 7.15
N SER A 465 6.03 -10.45 5.94
CA SER A 465 5.19 -9.41 5.33
C SER A 465 3.87 -9.93 4.78
N GLN A 466 3.47 -9.53 3.59
CA GLN A 466 2.14 -9.65 3.00
C GLN A 466 1.49 -11.04 3.11
N SER A 467 2.26 -12.12 2.95
CA SER A 467 1.68 -13.47 3.00
C SER A 467 1.39 -13.99 4.41
N ARG A 468 1.87 -13.29 5.44
CA ARG A 468 1.48 -13.47 6.86
C ARG A 468 1.53 -14.91 7.39
N ILE A 469 2.41 -15.76 6.84
CA ILE A 469 2.60 -17.11 7.40
C ILE A 469 3.31 -17.04 8.75
N GLY A 470 4.32 -16.15 8.89
CA GLY A 470 5.00 -15.88 10.15
C GLY A 470 5.96 -16.97 10.60
N ALA A 471 6.35 -17.87 9.71
CA ALA A 471 7.29 -18.96 9.97
C ALA A 471 7.91 -19.44 8.67
N THR A 472 9.05 -20.10 8.75
CA THR A 472 9.68 -20.76 7.60
C THR A 472 8.86 -21.96 7.13
N LEU A 473 9.07 -22.38 5.87
CA LEU A 473 8.43 -23.57 5.31
C LEU A 473 8.74 -24.83 6.13
N TRP A 474 9.94 -24.93 6.68
CA TRP A 474 10.38 -26.12 7.44
C TRP A 474 9.82 -26.14 8.87
N GLU A 475 9.62 -24.99 9.51
CA GLU A 475 9.04 -24.89 10.84
C GLU A 475 7.53 -25.15 10.86
N LYS A 476 6.80 -24.69 9.82
CA LYS A 476 5.33 -24.74 9.77
C LYS A 476 4.80 -25.17 8.40
N GLN A 477 5.30 -26.28 7.88
CA GLN A 477 4.90 -26.83 6.58
C GLN A 477 3.36 -26.89 6.40
N ASN A 478 2.64 -27.26 7.45
CA ASN A 478 1.18 -27.36 7.41
C ASN A 478 0.49 -26.02 7.09
N LEU A 479 1.05 -24.89 7.52
CA LEU A 479 0.49 -23.56 7.20
C LEU A 479 0.67 -23.23 5.71
N TYR A 480 1.78 -23.63 5.10
CA TYR A 480 2.00 -23.45 3.67
C TYR A 480 1.02 -24.29 2.84
N ILE A 481 0.78 -25.54 3.24
CA ILE A 481 -0.20 -26.43 2.60
C ILE A 481 -1.62 -25.87 2.79
N GLU A 482 -2.00 -25.52 4.02
CA GLU A 482 -3.33 -24.99 4.35
C GLU A 482 -3.67 -23.72 3.55
N ASN A 483 -2.70 -22.84 3.34
CA ASN A 483 -2.87 -21.59 2.61
C ASN A 483 -2.59 -21.71 1.10
N SER A 484 -2.35 -22.91 0.57
CA SER A 484 -2.14 -23.14 -0.86
C SER A 484 -3.41 -23.67 -1.53
N PRO A 485 -4.11 -22.86 -2.34
CA PRO A 485 -5.33 -23.28 -3.05
C PRO A 485 -5.16 -24.56 -3.86
N LEU A 486 -3.98 -24.77 -4.42
CA LEU A 486 -3.63 -25.91 -5.27
C LEU A 486 -4.00 -27.27 -4.65
N PHE A 487 -3.77 -27.47 -3.36
CA PHE A 487 -4.06 -28.73 -2.67
C PHE A 487 -5.56 -28.98 -2.47
N TYR A 488 -6.40 -27.99 -2.71
CA TYR A 488 -7.85 -28.04 -2.51
C TYR A 488 -8.65 -27.87 -3.80
N VAL A 489 -8.00 -27.90 -4.95
CA VAL A 489 -8.65 -27.80 -6.27
C VAL A 489 -9.82 -28.77 -6.47
N PRO A 490 -9.81 -30.01 -5.95
CA PRO A 490 -10.98 -30.91 -6.06
C PRO A 490 -12.29 -30.30 -5.56
N ARG A 491 -12.25 -29.38 -4.60
CA ARG A 491 -13.44 -28.74 -3.99
C ARG A 491 -14.03 -27.60 -4.85
N ILE A 492 -13.30 -27.11 -5.85
CA ILE A 492 -13.72 -25.98 -6.68
C ILE A 492 -14.84 -26.40 -7.61
N ILE A 493 -15.92 -25.63 -7.61
CA ILE A 493 -17.02 -25.72 -8.60
C ILE A 493 -17.16 -24.44 -9.42
N THR A 494 -16.66 -23.33 -8.93
CA THR A 494 -16.74 -22.02 -9.56
C THR A 494 -15.88 -21.96 -10.82
N PRO A 495 -16.42 -21.54 -11.98
CA PRO A 495 -15.62 -21.27 -13.17
C PRO A 495 -14.57 -20.18 -12.88
N LEU A 496 -13.33 -20.41 -13.33
CA LEU A 496 -12.19 -19.55 -13.03
C LEU A 496 -11.47 -19.11 -14.30
N VAL A 497 -11.30 -17.80 -14.48
CA VAL A 497 -10.31 -17.25 -15.41
C VAL A 497 -9.06 -16.86 -14.62
N ILE A 498 -7.91 -17.23 -15.15
CA ILE A 498 -6.60 -16.84 -14.62
C ILE A 498 -5.89 -15.98 -15.67
N MET A 499 -5.44 -14.78 -15.29
CA MET A 499 -4.44 -14.05 -16.06
C MET A 499 -3.08 -14.27 -15.41
N SER A 500 -2.09 -14.75 -16.16
CA SER A 500 -0.72 -14.96 -15.65
C SER A 500 0.27 -14.82 -16.78
N ASN A 501 1.13 -13.83 -16.69
CA ASN A 501 2.03 -13.42 -17.78
C ASN A 501 3.41 -14.02 -17.64
N ASP A 502 4.05 -14.36 -18.77
CA ASP A 502 5.33 -15.04 -18.83
C ASP A 502 6.53 -14.15 -18.44
N ALA A 503 6.37 -12.83 -18.47
CA ALA A 503 7.37 -11.86 -17.99
C ALA A 503 6.99 -11.24 -16.62
N ASP A 504 6.11 -11.89 -15.84
CA ASP A 504 5.76 -11.44 -14.50
C ASP A 504 6.98 -11.52 -13.57
N GLY A 505 7.50 -10.36 -13.17
CA GLY A 505 8.64 -10.23 -12.27
C GLY A 505 8.28 -10.28 -10.78
N ALA A 506 7.00 -10.21 -10.42
CA ALA A 506 6.52 -10.20 -9.04
C ALA A 506 6.02 -11.56 -8.56
N VAL A 507 5.12 -12.19 -9.33
CA VAL A 507 4.60 -13.54 -9.06
C VAL A 507 5.06 -14.48 -10.17
N PRO A 508 5.81 -15.56 -9.86
CA PRO A 508 6.24 -16.48 -10.90
C PRO A 508 5.05 -17.02 -11.67
N TRP A 509 5.05 -16.92 -13.01
CA TRP A 509 3.90 -17.29 -13.83
C TRP A 509 3.53 -18.77 -13.74
N TYR A 510 4.46 -19.61 -13.30
CA TYR A 510 4.19 -21.01 -12.98
C TYR A 510 3.10 -21.20 -11.92
N GLN A 511 2.85 -20.23 -11.08
CA GLN A 511 1.75 -20.27 -10.11
C GLN A 511 0.38 -20.35 -10.81
N GLY A 512 0.21 -19.57 -11.88
CA GLY A 512 -0.98 -19.67 -12.74
C GLY A 512 -1.06 -20.99 -13.50
N ILE A 513 0.07 -21.49 -14.01
CA ILE A 513 0.15 -22.78 -14.73
C ILE A 513 -0.20 -23.94 -13.79
N GLU A 514 0.38 -24.00 -12.58
CA GLU A 514 0.08 -25.05 -11.59
C GLU A 514 -1.44 -25.11 -11.31
N MET A 515 -2.07 -23.95 -11.09
CA MET A 515 -3.51 -23.88 -10.83
C MET A 515 -4.34 -24.30 -12.05
N PHE A 516 -4.00 -23.80 -13.24
CA PHE A 516 -4.69 -24.13 -14.50
C PHE A 516 -4.61 -25.63 -14.80
N THR A 517 -3.43 -26.22 -14.75
CA THR A 517 -3.21 -27.63 -15.08
C THR A 517 -3.88 -28.56 -14.08
N ALA A 518 -3.88 -28.21 -12.79
CA ALA A 518 -4.60 -28.97 -11.76
C ALA A 518 -6.11 -28.92 -11.99
N MET A 519 -6.70 -27.76 -12.25
CA MET A 519 -8.12 -27.63 -12.54
C MET A 519 -8.51 -28.38 -13.83
N ARG A 520 -7.71 -28.22 -14.89
CA ARG A 520 -7.92 -28.92 -16.15
C ARG A 520 -7.86 -30.44 -16.00
N ARG A 521 -6.87 -30.95 -15.25
CA ARG A 521 -6.73 -32.41 -14.96
C ARG A 521 -7.97 -32.97 -14.27
N LEU A 522 -8.62 -32.17 -13.45
CA LEU A 522 -9.81 -32.56 -12.69
C LEU A 522 -11.13 -32.20 -13.42
N GLY A 523 -11.09 -31.82 -14.71
CA GLY A 523 -12.27 -31.48 -15.50
C GLY A 523 -13.02 -30.24 -15.02
N LYS A 524 -12.35 -29.30 -14.34
CA LYS A 524 -12.95 -28.07 -13.85
C LYS A 524 -12.95 -26.99 -14.96
N LYS A 525 -13.94 -26.09 -14.93
CA LYS A 525 -14.02 -24.96 -15.87
C LYS A 525 -12.95 -23.92 -15.54
N VAL A 526 -11.91 -23.83 -16.37
CA VAL A 526 -10.79 -22.90 -16.18
C VAL A 526 -10.24 -22.42 -17.51
N TRP A 527 -9.87 -21.14 -17.58
CA TRP A 527 -9.18 -20.52 -18.70
C TRP A 527 -7.93 -19.81 -18.20
N LEU A 528 -6.87 -19.81 -18.98
CA LEU A 528 -5.63 -19.11 -18.70
C LEU A 528 -5.34 -18.13 -19.83
N LEU A 529 -5.27 -16.85 -19.48
CA LEU A 529 -4.86 -15.77 -20.36
C LEU A 529 -3.39 -15.43 -20.08
N ASN A 530 -2.55 -15.60 -21.10
CA ASN A 530 -1.15 -15.18 -21.06
C ASN A 530 -0.93 -14.09 -22.12
N TYR A 531 -0.62 -12.89 -21.68
CA TYR A 531 -0.18 -11.79 -22.53
C TYR A 531 1.34 -11.84 -22.63
N ASN A 532 1.84 -12.43 -23.73
CA ASN A 532 3.26 -12.69 -23.89
C ASN A 532 4.11 -11.41 -23.79
N GLY A 533 5.17 -11.46 -22.98
CA GLY A 533 6.08 -10.35 -22.74
C GLY A 533 5.53 -9.26 -21.83
N GLU A 534 4.31 -9.40 -21.30
CA GLU A 534 3.76 -8.49 -20.29
C GLU A 534 4.22 -8.87 -18.88
N ALA A 535 4.40 -7.85 -18.06
CA ALA A 535 4.79 -7.97 -16.66
C ALA A 535 3.60 -8.33 -15.74
N HIS A 536 3.77 -8.16 -14.43
CA HIS A 536 2.74 -8.40 -13.41
C HIS A 536 1.43 -7.65 -13.66
N ASN A 537 1.52 -6.42 -14.13
CA ASN A 537 0.41 -5.62 -14.60
C ASN A 537 0.61 -5.34 -16.10
N LEU A 538 -0.47 -5.41 -16.86
CA LEU A 538 -0.43 -5.12 -18.30
C LEU A 538 -0.01 -3.67 -18.55
N VAL A 539 0.95 -3.46 -19.42
CA VAL A 539 1.48 -2.14 -19.79
C VAL A 539 0.91 -1.70 -21.15
N GLN A 540 0.85 -2.62 -22.13
CA GLN A 540 0.42 -2.29 -23.47
C GLN A 540 -1.08 -2.04 -23.53
N ARG A 541 -1.48 -0.88 -24.09
CA ARG A 541 -2.89 -0.48 -24.20
C ARG A 541 -3.77 -1.50 -24.91
N LYS A 542 -3.25 -2.17 -25.95
CA LYS A 542 -3.99 -3.21 -26.68
C LYS A 542 -4.37 -4.38 -25.76
N ASN A 543 -3.44 -4.82 -24.90
CA ASN A 543 -3.65 -5.91 -23.98
C ASN A 543 -4.60 -5.51 -22.84
N ARG A 544 -4.50 -4.26 -22.37
CA ARG A 544 -5.46 -3.70 -21.40
C ARG A 544 -6.89 -3.66 -21.95
N LYS A 545 -7.06 -3.30 -23.22
CA LYS A 545 -8.38 -3.33 -23.86
C LYS A 545 -8.91 -4.77 -23.99
N ASP A 546 -8.07 -5.69 -24.43
CA ASP A 546 -8.45 -7.09 -24.60
C ASP A 546 -8.89 -7.72 -23.28
N ILE A 547 -8.10 -7.57 -22.20
CA ILE A 547 -8.47 -8.12 -20.90
C ILE A 547 -9.77 -7.52 -20.35
N SER A 548 -9.97 -6.19 -20.53
CA SER A 548 -11.20 -5.53 -20.09
C SER A 548 -12.44 -6.06 -20.80
N ILE A 549 -12.34 -6.33 -22.11
CA ILE A 549 -13.43 -6.94 -22.88
C ILE A 549 -13.70 -8.36 -22.41
N ARG A 550 -12.66 -9.18 -22.23
CA ARG A 550 -12.83 -10.58 -21.78
C ARG A 550 -13.39 -10.67 -20.38
N GLU A 551 -12.94 -9.80 -19.46
CA GLU A 551 -13.46 -9.73 -18.10
C GLU A 551 -14.96 -9.37 -18.10
N GLN A 552 -15.35 -8.39 -18.91
CA GLN A 552 -16.76 -8.05 -19.12
C GLN A 552 -17.55 -9.24 -19.64
N GLN A 553 -17.11 -9.86 -20.74
CA GLN A 553 -17.80 -10.98 -21.37
C GLN A 553 -17.97 -12.16 -20.41
N PHE A 554 -16.96 -12.46 -19.61
CA PHE A 554 -17.00 -13.56 -18.64
C PHE A 554 -18.04 -13.30 -17.53
N PHE A 555 -18.06 -12.11 -16.97
CA PHE A 555 -19.04 -11.76 -15.94
C PHE A 555 -20.46 -11.61 -16.53
N ASP A 556 -20.61 -10.99 -17.69
CA ASP A 556 -21.91 -10.85 -18.35
C ASP A 556 -22.51 -12.24 -18.68
N TRP A 557 -21.69 -13.20 -19.15
CA TRP A 557 -22.13 -14.57 -19.37
C TRP A 557 -22.66 -15.22 -18.08
N LEU A 558 -21.87 -15.26 -17.02
CA LEU A 558 -22.19 -16.03 -15.83
C LEU A 558 -23.15 -15.32 -14.87
N LEU A 559 -23.13 -13.99 -14.83
CA LEU A 559 -23.91 -13.23 -13.85
C LEU A 559 -25.15 -12.57 -14.46
N LYS A 560 -25.19 -12.35 -15.78
CA LYS A 560 -26.37 -11.79 -16.47
C LYS A 560 -27.04 -12.77 -17.44
N GLY A 561 -26.38 -13.90 -17.74
CA GLY A 561 -26.90 -14.92 -18.65
C GLY A 561 -26.73 -14.56 -20.11
N GLU A 562 -25.80 -13.69 -20.45
CA GLU A 562 -25.48 -13.36 -21.84
C GLU A 562 -24.80 -14.56 -22.55
N LYS A 563 -24.82 -14.56 -23.88
CA LYS A 563 -24.19 -15.63 -24.68
C LYS A 563 -22.66 -15.60 -24.47
N PRO A 564 -22.03 -16.75 -24.19
CA PRO A 564 -20.57 -16.79 -24.04
C PRO A 564 -19.90 -16.61 -25.42
N PRO A 565 -18.80 -15.85 -25.52
CA PRO A 565 -18.02 -15.69 -26.74
C PRO A 565 -17.22 -16.95 -27.08
N ALA A 566 -16.68 -16.99 -28.31
CA ALA A 566 -15.95 -18.14 -28.83
C ALA A 566 -14.72 -18.49 -28.00
N TRP A 567 -13.99 -17.53 -27.42
CA TRP A 567 -12.83 -17.81 -26.59
C TRP A 567 -13.18 -18.59 -25.31
N ILE A 568 -14.42 -18.48 -24.82
CA ILE A 568 -14.93 -19.24 -23.67
C ILE A 568 -15.36 -20.65 -24.08
N THR A 569 -16.07 -20.77 -25.20
CA THR A 569 -16.68 -22.04 -25.63
C THR A 569 -15.70 -22.95 -26.38
N ASN A 570 -14.90 -22.37 -27.28
CA ASN A 570 -14.05 -23.11 -28.20
C ASN A 570 -12.54 -22.93 -27.92
N GLY A 571 -12.19 -21.85 -27.19
CA GLY A 571 -10.81 -21.39 -27.11
C GLY A 571 -10.34 -20.72 -28.42
N VAL A 572 -9.06 -20.39 -28.47
CA VAL A 572 -8.38 -19.90 -29.68
C VAL A 572 -7.16 -20.80 -29.93
N PRO A 573 -7.18 -21.66 -30.94
CA PRO A 573 -6.03 -22.51 -31.28
C PRO A 573 -4.77 -21.67 -31.56
N ALA A 574 -3.59 -22.22 -31.23
CA ALA A 574 -2.32 -21.50 -31.43
C ALA A 574 -2.07 -21.12 -32.90
N VAL A 575 -2.61 -21.89 -33.86
CA VAL A 575 -2.52 -21.59 -35.28
C VAL A 575 -3.31 -20.34 -35.70
N ASP A 576 -4.30 -19.97 -34.90
CA ASP A 576 -5.13 -18.78 -35.13
C ASP A 576 -4.68 -17.56 -34.33
N LYS A 577 -3.57 -17.70 -33.57
CA LYS A 577 -3.02 -16.61 -32.78
C LYS A 577 -2.63 -15.42 -33.66
N GLY A 578 -3.19 -14.24 -33.33
CA GLY A 578 -3.00 -13.02 -34.11
C GLY A 578 -3.92 -12.90 -35.34
N ILE A 579 -4.71 -13.93 -35.68
CA ILE A 579 -5.73 -13.93 -36.73
C ILE A 579 -7.11 -13.60 -36.14
N THR A 580 -7.47 -14.29 -35.07
CA THR A 580 -8.71 -14.00 -34.34
C THR A 580 -8.43 -13.86 -32.85
N LEU A 581 -9.27 -13.07 -32.15
CA LEU A 581 -9.28 -12.95 -30.71
C LEU A 581 -10.40 -13.80 -30.07
N GLY A 582 -11.30 -14.37 -30.86
CA GLY A 582 -12.43 -15.17 -30.40
C GLY A 582 -13.41 -14.39 -29.50
N LEU A 583 -13.57 -13.10 -29.73
CA LEU A 583 -14.41 -12.22 -28.91
C LEU A 583 -15.89 -12.23 -29.34
N ASP A 584 -16.23 -12.92 -30.45
CA ASP A 584 -17.59 -12.98 -31.03
C ASP A 584 -18.51 -13.91 -30.24
#